data_1343455a09c615f603967dd32e21e4f0
#
_entry.id   1343455a09c615f603967dd32e21e4f0
#
_cell.length_a   1.000
_cell.length_b   1.000
_cell.length_c   1.000
_cell.angle_alpha   90.00
_cell.angle_beta   90.00
_cell.angle_gamma   90.00
#
_symmetry.space_group_name_H-M   'P 1'
#
loop_
_entity.id
_entity.type
_entity.pdbx_description
1 polymer ?
#
loop_
_entity_poly.entity_id
_entity_poly.type
_entity_poly.pdbx_seq_one_letter_code
_entity_poly.pdbx_strand_id
1 'polypeptide(L)'
;MRYCVTESPAKDEFLKITQTQNHYFTDMAGKRSFNCYNHNAFLTMMEGVLSGKTGFTGGAGYSYVGAMENQGRTYVIALLGCGWPPHKTYKWSDARKLYTYGLEHFKMKDVFQEETFARVPVSGGLCWKEGEGAIDQVELSMMLNPDDMHLTLLMGEGEEARVVKKVPSILMAPVREGQQVGTVDYYLGEVLVKRFPVYAMQGVEKMNLRRAADRVLDLFLVR
;
A
#
# COMPACT_ATOMS: atom_id res chain seq x y z
N MET A 1 -1.12 -11.25 14.23
CA MET A 1 -0.97 -9.96 14.97
C MET A 1 -1.26 -8.77 14.08
N ARG A 2 -0.54 -8.54 12.97
CA ARG A 2 -0.78 -7.37 12.09
C ARG A 2 -2.27 -7.20 11.77
N TYR A 3 -2.92 -8.18 11.15
CA TYR A 3 -4.35 -8.11 10.82
C TYR A 3 -5.22 -7.71 12.02
N CYS A 4 -4.97 -8.27 13.20
CA CYS A 4 -5.79 -7.99 14.39
C CYS A 4 -5.70 -6.54 14.88
N VAL A 5 -4.55 -5.87 14.65
CA VAL A 5 -4.31 -4.49 15.14
C VAL A 5 -4.50 -3.42 14.06
N THR A 6 -4.65 -3.78 12.78
CA THR A 6 -4.77 -2.82 11.68
C THR A 6 -6.07 -2.95 10.88
N GLU A 7 -6.46 -4.16 10.50
CA GLU A 7 -7.46 -4.40 9.43
C GLU A 7 -8.71 -5.15 9.92
N SER A 8 -8.65 -5.77 11.11
CA SER A 8 -9.78 -6.57 11.62
C SER A 8 -11.00 -5.70 11.93
N PRO A 9 -12.22 -6.10 11.53
CA PRO A 9 -13.46 -5.45 11.96
C PRO A 9 -13.66 -5.44 13.48
N ALA A 10 -13.03 -6.40 14.19
CA ALA A 10 -13.03 -6.50 15.65
C ALA A 10 -11.78 -5.88 16.30
N LYS A 11 -11.07 -4.97 15.60
CA LYS A 11 -9.82 -4.35 16.09
C LYS A 11 -9.98 -3.74 17.47
N ASP A 12 -11.00 -2.92 17.66
CA ASP A 12 -11.18 -2.16 18.92
C ASP A 12 -11.48 -3.10 20.09
N GLU A 13 -12.32 -4.11 19.89
CA GLU A 13 -12.59 -5.14 20.88
C GLU A 13 -11.35 -5.96 21.21
N PHE A 14 -10.59 -6.37 20.20
CA PHE A 14 -9.33 -7.08 20.37
C PHE A 14 -8.33 -6.26 21.20
N LEU A 15 -8.15 -4.98 20.88
CA LEU A 15 -7.24 -4.10 21.61
C LEU A 15 -7.71 -3.89 23.04
N LYS A 16 -9.00 -3.63 23.26
CA LYS A 16 -9.59 -3.49 24.60
C LYS A 16 -9.30 -4.70 25.48
N ILE A 17 -9.49 -5.91 24.94
CA ILE A 17 -9.24 -7.16 25.68
C ILE A 17 -7.75 -7.34 25.96
N THR A 18 -6.90 -7.19 24.91
CA THR A 18 -5.47 -7.49 25.03
C THR A 18 -4.67 -6.45 25.81
N GLN A 19 -5.18 -5.23 25.95
CA GLN A 19 -4.62 -4.16 26.79
C GLN A 19 -5.08 -4.21 28.23
N THR A 20 -6.13 -4.96 28.55
CA THR A 20 -6.62 -5.13 29.92
C THR A 20 -5.53 -5.78 30.78
N GLN A 21 -5.03 -5.07 31.77
CA GLN A 21 -3.94 -5.54 32.61
C GLN A 21 -4.41 -6.56 33.64
N ASN A 22 -5.62 -6.39 34.15
CA ASN A 22 -6.20 -7.20 35.20
C ASN A 22 -7.71 -7.34 34.99
N HIS A 23 -8.25 -8.54 35.09
CA HIS A 23 -9.67 -8.82 34.98
C HIS A 23 -10.13 -9.71 36.12
N TYR A 24 -11.07 -9.19 36.87
CA TYR A 24 -11.71 -9.88 38.01
C TYR A 24 -13.10 -10.36 37.60
N PHE A 25 -13.42 -11.59 37.92
CA PHE A 25 -14.75 -12.16 37.70
C PHE A 25 -15.06 -13.24 38.74
N THR A 26 -16.34 -13.59 38.85
CA THR A 26 -16.84 -14.66 39.74
C THR A 26 -17.46 -15.79 38.89
N ASP A 27 -17.57 -16.97 39.50
CA ASP A 27 -18.36 -18.04 38.89
C ASP A 27 -19.87 -17.68 38.88
N MET A 28 -20.64 -18.40 38.11
CA MET A 28 -22.08 -18.16 37.95
C MET A 28 -22.86 -18.22 39.29
N ALA A 29 -22.36 -18.95 40.28
CA ALA A 29 -22.98 -19.07 41.61
C ALA A 29 -22.49 -18.00 42.58
N GLY A 30 -21.55 -17.12 42.18
CA GLY A 30 -20.94 -16.09 43.05
C GLY A 30 -20.09 -16.63 44.20
N LYS A 31 -19.74 -17.92 44.15
CA LYS A 31 -19.03 -18.58 45.27
C LYS A 31 -17.52 -18.54 45.16
N ARG A 32 -17.00 -18.40 43.95
CA ARG A 32 -15.54 -18.35 43.68
C ARG A 32 -15.22 -17.12 42.89
N SER A 33 -14.15 -16.46 43.26
CA SER A 33 -13.62 -15.28 42.56
C SER A 33 -12.32 -15.62 41.86
N PHE A 34 -12.11 -15.06 40.70
CA PHE A 34 -10.94 -15.24 39.88
C PHE A 34 -10.35 -13.89 39.53
N ASN A 35 -9.02 -13.83 39.46
CA ASN A 35 -8.29 -12.68 38.99
C ASN A 35 -7.26 -13.09 37.95
N CYS A 36 -7.43 -12.56 36.71
CA CYS A 36 -6.54 -12.84 35.62
C CYS A 36 -5.62 -11.66 35.35
N TYR A 37 -4.33 -11.89 35.40
CA TYR A 37 -3.30 -10.89 35.07
C TYR A 37 -2.79 -11.07 33.66
N ASN A 38 -2.63 -9.96 32.96
CA ASN A 38 -2.04 -9.99 31.62
C ASN A 38 -0.54 -10.29 31.71
N HIS A 39 -0.12 -11.33 31.03
CA HIS A 39 1.29 -11.73 31.01
C HIS A 39 2.15 -10.92 30.02
N ASN A 40 1.54 -9.99 29.26
CA ASN A 40 2.27 -9.09 28.39
C ASN A 40 2.81 -7.89 29.17
N ALA A 41 3.89 -8.10 29.91
CA ALA A 41 4.54 -7.03 30.65
C ALA A 41 5.02 -5.87 29.77
N PHE A 42 5.16 -6.10 28.45
CA PHE A 42 5.64 -5.08 27.51
C PHE A 42 4.66 -3.92 27.35
N LEU A 43 3.37 -4.10 27.66
CA LEU A 43 2.35 -3.04 27.69
C LEU A 43 2.72 -1.85 28.57
N THR A 44 3.51 -2.08 29.62
CA THR A 44 3.97 -1.04 30.57
C THR A 44 5.45 -0.70 30.42
N MET A 45 6.19 -1.41 29.58
CA MET A 45 7.64 -1.25 29.44
C MET A 45 8.04 -0.26 28.34
N MET A 46 7.14 -0.01 27.39
CA MET A 46 7.40 0.89 26.25
C MET A 46 6.09 1.55 25.82
N GLU A 47 6.15 2.86 25.57
CA GLU A 47 5.01 3.64 25.10
C GLU A 47 4.60 3.20 23.68
N GLY A 48 3.31 3.26 23.39
CA GLY A 48 2.76 2.92 22.06
C GLY A 48 2.53 1.42 21.85
N VAL A 49 2.85 0.55 22.81
CA VAL A 49 2.56 -0.89 22.67
C VAL A 49 1.06 -1.12 22.66
N LEU A 50 0.56 -1.65 21.54
CA LEU A 50 -0.86 -1.90 21.29
C LEU A 50 -1.31 -3.25 21.87
N SER A 51 -0.54 -4.30 21.63
CA SER A 51 -0.93 -5.66 21.97
C SER A 51 0.27 -6.61 21.93
N GLY A 52 0.11 -7.79 22.52
CA GLY A 52 1.11 -8.85 22.41
C GLY A 52 0.67 -10.16 23.06
N LYS A 53 1.32 -11.23 22.65
CA LYS A 53 1.12 -12.56 23.23
C LYS A 53 2.46 -13.24 23.49
N THR A 54 2.62 -13.74 24.70
CA THR A 54 3.77 -14.55 25.09
C THR A 54 3.49 -16.04 24.92
N GLY A 55 4.51 -16.81 24.67
CA GLY A 55 4.46 -18.26 24.65
C GLY A 55 5.73 -18.86 25.27
N PHE A 56 5.61 -20.09 25.76
CA PHE A 56 6.73 -20.89 26.20
C PHE A 56 6.41 -22.39 26.07
N THR A 57 7.33 -23.13 25.52
CA THR A 57 7.40 -24.59 25.64
C THR A 57 8.85 -24.99 25.88
N GLY A 58 9.09 -26.16 26.50
CA GLY A 58 10.44 -26.63 26.75
C GLY A 58 11.32 -26.75 25.49
N GLY A 59 10.73 -27.20 24.38
CA GLY A 59 11.43 -27.33 23.11
C GLY A 59 11.59 -26.03 22.31
N ALA A 60 10.60 -25.11 22.40
CA ALA A 60 10.61 -23.88 21.60
C ALA A 60 11.16 -22.64 22.32
N GLY A 61 11.38 -22.72 23.64
CA GLY A 61 11.83 -21.58 24.43
C GLY A 61 10.76 -20.50 24.60
N TYR A 62 11.19 -19.34 25.12
CA TYR A 62 10.31 -18.17 25.26
C TYR A 62 10.08 -17.50 23.90
N SER A 63 8.84 -17.17 23.63
CA SER A 63 8.42 -16.50 22.41
C SER A 63 7.52 -15.31 22.69
N TYR A 64 7.53 -14.33 21.83
CA TYR A 64 6.68 -13.14 21.91
C TYR A 64 6.30 -12.64 20.52
N VAL A 65 5.03 -12.33 20.34
CA VAL A 65 4.53 -11.58 19.19
C VAL A 65 3.89 -10.32 19.73
N GLY A 66 4.29 -9.16 19.22
CA GLY A 66 3.77 -7.88 19.67
C GLY A 66 3.54 -6.89 18.55
N ALA A 67 2.68 -5.91 18.83
CA ALA A 67 2.43 -4.77 17.97
C ALA A 67 2.58 -3.47 18.76
N MET A 68 3.14 -2.45 18.11
CA MET A 68 3.35 -1.12 18.64
C MET A 68 2.98 -0.08 17.58
N GLU A 69 2.40 1.03 18.01
CA GLU A 69 2.20 2.22 17.17
C GLU A 69 2.98 3.40 17.74
N ASN A 70 3.64 4.12 16.87
CA ASN A 70 4.31 5.36 17.25
C ASN A 70 4.28 6.33 16.04
N GLN A 71 3.77 7.53 16.26
CA GLN A 71 3.66 8.59 15.25
C GLN A 71 2.99 8.12 13.94
N GLY A 72 1.86 7.39 14.04
CA GLY A 72 1.13 6.86 12.90
C GLY A 72 1.79 5.66 12.20
N ARG A 73 2.87 5.11 12.77
CA ARG A 73 3.59 3.94 12.25
C ARG A 73 3.30 2.73 13.11
N THR A 74 2.83 1.65 12.50
CA THR A 74 2.56 0.39 13.17
C THR A 74 3.69 -0.61 12.91
N TYR A 75 4.32 -1.08 13.97
CA TYR A 75 5.35 -2.11 13.94
C TYR A 75 4.83 -3.40 14.53
N VAL A 76 5.12 -4.51 13.88
CA VAL A 76 4.80 -5.86 14.38
C VAL A 76 6.09 -6.66 14.45
N ILE A 77 6.36 -7.27 15.61
CA ILE A 77 7.51 -8.14 15.82
C ILE A 77 7.08 -9.55 16.17
N ALA A 78 7.91 -10.51 15.80
CA ALA A 78 7.79 -11.90 16.20
C ALA A 78 9.15 -12.42 16.67
N LEU A 79 9.21 -12.86 17.90
CA LEU A 79 10.40 -13.40 18.56
C LEU A 79 10.15 -14.86 18.91
N LEU A 80 11.03 -15.74 18.48
CA LEU A 80 10.96 -17.18 18.72
C LEU A 80 12.25 -17.63 19.39
N GLY A 81 12.14 -18.51 20.40
CA GLY A 81 13.33 -19.09 21.03
C GLY A 81 14.19 -18.05 21.82
N CYS A 82 13.59 -17.03 22.40
CA CYS A 82 14.29 -15.98 23.15
C CYS A 82 14.71 -16.44 24.55
N GLY A 83 15.50 -17.50 24.62
CA GLY A 83 16.01 -18.08 25.85
C GLY A 83 15.10 -19.15 26.47
N TRP A 84 15.65 -19.84 27.46
CA TRP A 84 15.03 -20.86 28.29
C TRP A 84 15.20 -20.48 29.77
N PRO A 85 14.52 -21.14 30.68
CA PRO A 85 14.74 -20.90 32.12
C PRO A 85 16.23 -20.94 32.50
N PRO A 86 16.73 -19.98 33.29
CA PRO A 86 15.99 -18.94 34.01
C PRO A 86 15.76 -17.63 33.21
N HIS A 87 16.11 -17.52 31.95
CA HIS A 87 16.21 -16.29 31.15
C HIS A 87 14.87 -15.81 30.56
N LYS A 88 13.80 -15.79 31.34
CA LYS A 88 12.43 -15.39 30.90
C LYS A 88 12.29 -13.93 30.45
N THR A 89 13.27 -13.08 30.73
CA THR A 89 13.23 -11.64 30.43
C THR A 89 13.87 -11.27 29.10
N TYR A 90 14.64 -12.17 28.47
CA TYR A 90 15.35 -11.89 27.22
C TYR A 90 14.40 -11.43 26.11
N LYS A 91 13.22 -12.03 25.99
CA LYS A 91 12.20 -11.60 25.02
C LYS A 91 11.82 -10.12 25.14
N TRP A 92 11.89 -9.54 26.36
CA TRP A 92 11.57 -8.12 26.55
C TRP A 92 12.70 -7.21 26.11
N SER A 93 13.96 -7.57 26.41
CA SER A 93 15.11 -6.82 25.94
C SER A 93 15.22 -6.88 24.41
N ASP A 94 14.96 -8.02 23.82
CA ASP A 94 15.02 -8.19 22.37
C ASP A 94 13.85 -7.50 21.68
N ALA A 95 12.64 -7.54 22.24
CA ALA A 95 11.51 -6.78 21.75
C ALA A 95 11.81 -5.27 21.73
N ARG A 96 12.38 -4.75 22.82
CA ARG A 96 12.78 -3.33 22.90
C ARG A 96 13.79 -2.97 21.81
N LYS A 97 14.84 -3.78 21.63
CA LYS A 97 15.85 -3.56 20.58
C LYS A 97 15.23 -3.49 19.19
N LEU A 98 14.33 -4.44 18.85
CA LEU A 98 13.69 -4.47 17.54
C LEU A 98 12.76 -3.26 17.30
N TYR A 99 11.97 -2.88 18.30
CA TYR A 99 11.14 -1.68 18.18
C TYR A 99 11.97 -0.40 18.06
N THR A 100 13.01 -0.26 18.90
CA THR A 100 13.93 0.89 18.83
C THR A 100 14.59 0.96 17.45
N TYR A 101 15.10 -0.17 16.96
CA TYR A 101 15.65 -0.25 15.60
C TYR A 101 14.64 0.19 14.54
N GLY A 102 13.40 -0.31 14.63
CA GLY A 102 12.33 0.09 13.69
C GLY A 102 12.05 1.60 13.74
N LEU A 103 12.02 2.20 14.93
CA LEU A 103 11.77 3.63 15.10
C LEU A 103 12.91 4.51 14.55
N GLU A 104 14.15 4.07 14.74
CA GLU A 104 15.35 4.83 14.35
C GLU A 104 15.62 4.75 12.84
N HIS A 105 15.46 3.55 12.25
CA HIS A 105 15.91 3.27 10.87
C HIS A 105 14.80 3.32 9.82
N PHE A 106 13.52 3.38 10.20
CA PHE A 106 12.42 3.46 9.25
C PHE A 106 11.67 4.79 9.40
N LYS A 107 11.45 5.48 8.27
CA LYS A 107 10.75 6.77 8.23
C LYS A 107 9.66 6.76 7.17
N MET A 108 8.58 7.51 7.44
CA MET A 108 7.56 7.77 6.42
C MET A 108 8.15 8.71 5.37
N LYS A 109 8.11 8.31 4.11
CA LYS A 109 8.54 9.11 2.96
C LYS A 109 7.41 9.16 1.93
N ASP A 110 7.10 10.34 1.44
CA ASP A 110 6.27 10.49 0.26
C ASP A 110 7.13 10.18 -0.97
N VAL A 111 6.74 9.16 -1.72
CA VAL A 111 7.45 8.68 -2.91
C VAL A 111 6.70 8.96 -4.19
N PHE A 112 5.56 9.67 -4.08
CA PHE A 112 4.79 10.03 -5.25
C PHE A 112 5.60 10.95 -6.16
N GLN A 113 5.54 10.69 -7.46
CA GLN A 113 6.11 11.52 -8.51
C GLN A 113 5.06 11.68 -9.61
N GLU A 114 4.81 12.91 -10.01
CA GLU A 114 3.97 13.16 -11.16
C GLU A 114 4.71 12.75 -12.44
N GLU A 115 4.13 11.80 -13.15
CA GLU A 115 4.75 11.23 -14.34
C GLU A 115 4.21 11.87 -15.61
N THR A 116 5.11 12.28 -16.46
CA THR A 116 4.79 12.77 -17.81
C THR A 116 4.92 11.65 -18.84
N PHE A 117 4.09 11.71 -19.86
CA PHE A 117 4.07 10.74 -20.95
C PHE A 117 4.32 11.44 -22.29
N ALA A 118 5.12 10.80 -23.13
CA ALA A 118 5.17 11.18 -24.54
C ALA A 118 3.82 10.84 -25.20
N ARG A 119 3.44 11.59 -26.23
CA ARG A 119 2.30 11.24 -27.07
C ARG A 119 2.52 9.88 -27.71
N VAL A 120 1.50 9.04 -27.70
CA VAL A 120 1.57 7.69 -28.25
C VAL A 120 0.87 7.64 -29.61
N PRO A 121 1.56 7.18 -30.67
CA PRO A 121 0.96 7.05 -31.99
C PRO A 121 -0.12 5.98 -32.00
N VAL A 122 -1.18 6.22 -32.81
CA VAL A 122 -2.31 5.31 -32.98
C VAL A 122 -2.33 4.76 -34.41
N SER A 123 -2.03 3.49 -34.54
CA SER A 123 -2.05 2.81 -35.84
C SER A 123 -3.48 2.55 -36.32
N GLY A 124 -3.72 2.79 -37.58
CA GLY A 124 -5.03 2.57 -38.25
C GLY A 124 -6.12 3.56 -37.80
N GLY A 125 -5.74 4.64 -37.16
CA GLY A 125 -6.65 5.69 -36.71
C GLY A 125 -6.40 7.02 -37.38
N LEU A 126 -7.41 7.87 -37.33
CA LEU A 126 -7.31 9.29 -37.65
C LEU A 126 -8.31 10.05 -36.78
N CYS A 127 -7.81 11.00 -35.99
CA CYS A 127 -8.63 11.98 -35.31
C CYS A 127 -8.44 13.31 -36.04
N TRP A 128 -9.55 13.94 -36.43
CA TRP A 128 -9.54 15.29 -36.96
C TRP A 128 -9.99 16.24 -35.88
N LYS A 129 -9.14 17.20 -35.52
CA LYS A 129 -9.57 18.37 -34.73
C LYS A 129 -9.60 19.61 -35.61
N GLU A 130 -10.70 20.35 -35.54
CA GLU A 130 -10.84 21.63 -36.22
C GLU A 130 -9.69 22.57 -35.79
N GLY A 131 -8.92 23.05 -36.80
CA GLY A 131 -7.78 23.94 -36.59
C GLY A 131 -6.41 23.29 -36.29
N GLU A 132 -6.33 21.99 -35.94
CA GLU A 132 -5.06 21.31 -35.60
C GLU A 132 -4.60 20.26 -36.63
N GLY A 133 -5.42 19.94 -37.64
CA GLY A 133 -5.11 18.89 -38.58
C GLY A 133 -5.38 17.47 -38.08
N ALA A 134 -4.80 16.47 -38.75
CA ALA A 134 -5.00 15.08 -38.40
C ALA A 134 -4.12 14.70 -37.18
N ILE A 135 -4.76 14.22 -36.13
CA ILE A 135 -4.07 13.72 -34.94
C ILE A 135 -4.00 12.19 -35.04
N ASP A 136 -2.81 11.69 -35.21
CA ASP A 136 -2.50 10.25 -35.19
C ASP A 136 -1.85 9.80 -33.85
N GLN A 137 -1.84 10.67 -32.87
CA GLN A 137 -1.23 10.45 -31.57
C GLN A 137 -2.20 10.88 -30.45
N VAL A 138 -2.14 10.23 -29.30
CA VAL A 138 -2.91 10.58 -28.11
C VAL A 138 -2.01 11.01 -26.97
N GLU A 139 -2.47 11.97 -26.21
CA GLU A 139 -1.89 12.33 -24.92
C GLU A 139 -2.35 11.36 -23.86
N LEU A 140 -1.48 11.08 -22.90
CA LEU A 140 -1.75 10.16 -21.81
C LEU A 140 -1.65 10.89 -20.47
N SER A 141 -2.51 10.49 -19.51
CA SER A 141 -2.48 11.01 -18.15
C SER A 141 -2.90 9.96 -17.14
N MET A 142 -2.44 10.11 -15.91
CA MET A 142 -2.88 9.28 -14.77
C MET A 142 -4.25 9.67 -14.23
N MET A 143 -4.82 10.83 -14.59
CA MET A 143 -6.13 11.33 -14.11
C MET A 143 -6.30 11.16 -12.58
N LEU A 144 -5.36 11.72 -11.81
CA LEU A 144 -5.30 11.58 -10.37
C LEU A 144 -6.29 12.50 -9.64
N ASN A 145 -6.88 12.01 -8.57
CA ASN A 145 -7.52 12.87 -7.58
C ASN A 145 -6.46 13.50 -6.66
N PRO A 146 -6.75 14.62 -5.99
CA PRO A 146 -5.80 15.24 -5.05
C PRO A 146 -5.27 14.27 -3.99
N ASP A 147 -6.10 13.37 -3.49
CA ASP A 147 -5.70 12.35 -2.49
C ASP A 147 -4.74 11.28 -3.04
N ASP A 148 -4.73 11.08 -4.36
CA ASP A 148 -3.82 10.14 -5.02
C ASP A 148 -2.45 10.74 -5.32
N MET A 149 -2.27 12.06 -5.13
CA MET A 149 -1.00 12.77 -5.35
C MET A 149 0.01 12.59 -4.20
N HIS A 150 -0.30 11.73 -3.24
CA HIS A 150 0.57 11.36 -2.14
C HIS A 150 0.64 9.84 -2.03
N LEU A 151 1.83 9.31 -1.99
CA LEU A 151 2.09 7.90 -1.73
C LEU A 151 3.14 7.78 -0.62
N THR A 152 2.67 7.78 0.62
CA THR A 152 3.54 7.73 1.77
C THR A 152 3.83 6.28 2.18
N LEU A 153 5.10 5.89 2.16
CA LEU A 153 5.58 4.55 2.51
C LEU A 153 6.52 4.60 3.71
N LEU A 154 6.47 3.56 4.54
CA LEU A 154 7.46 3.36 5.59
C LEU A 154 8.68 2.70 4.97
N MET A 155 9.80 3.43 4.94
CA MET A 155 11.02 3.02 4.25
C MET A 155 12.21 3.05 5.17
N GLY A 156 13.08 2.05 5.06
CA GLY A 156 14.37 1.97 5.74
C GLY A 156 15.42 2.89 5.09
N GLU A 157 16.56 3.00 5.78
CA GLU A 157 17.72 3.70 5.22
C GLU A 157 18.25 2.97 3.99
N GLY A 158 18.42 3.72 2.88
CA GLY A 158 18.88 3.15 1.62
C GLY A 158 17.84 2.44 0.78
N GLU A 159 16.59 2.32 1.26
CA GLU A 159 15.48 1.86 0.43
C GLU A 159 14.99 2.98 -0.50
N GLU A 160 14.74 2.63 -1.76
CA GLU A 160 14.20 3.51 -2.78
C GLU A 160 12.95 2.88 -3.41
N ALA A 161 11.96 3.71 -3.68
CA ALA A 161 10.81 3.30 -4.46
C ALA A 161 11.14 3.31 -5.94
N ARG A 162 10.89 2.20 -6.64
CA ARG A 162 11.09 2.10 -8.08
C ARG A 162 9.78 2.31 -8.81
N VAL A 163 9.75 3.29 -9.72
CA VAL A 163 8.59 3.60 -10.57
C VAL A 163 8.76 2.94 -11.93
N VAL A 164 7.75 2.23 -12.39
CA VAL A 164 7.75 1.53 -13.69
C VAL A 164 6.53 1.95 -14.49
N LYS A 165 6.77 2.62 -15.63
CA LYS A 165 5.73 2.95 -16.60
C LYS A 165 5.50 1.77 -17.52
N LYS A 166 4.29 1.27 -17.56
CA LYS A 166 3.85 0.19 -18.45
C LYS A 166 2.83 0.76 -19.44
N VAL A 167 3.34 1.42 -20.47
CA VAL A 167 2.56 2.07 -21.50
C VAL A 167 3.02 1.54 -22.86
N PRO A 168 2.10 1.16 -23.78
CA PRO A 168 2.48 0.70 -25.09
C PRO A 168 3.12 1.83 -25.91
N SER A 169 4.08 1.50 -26.76
CA SER A 169 4.72 2.45 -27.68
C SER A 169 3.82 2.83 -28.87
N ILE A 170 2.81 2.01 -29.18
CA ILE A 170 1.83 2.22 -30.24
C ILE A 170 0.49 1.68 -29.75
N LEU A 171 -0.59 2.42 -29.98
CA LEU A 171 -1.97 1.99 -29.78
C LEU A 171 -2.62 1.59 -31.12
N MET A 172 -3.67 0.79 -31.04
CA MET A 172 -4.48 0.39 -32.21
C MET A 172 -5.84 1.09 -32.18
N ALA A 173 -6.22 1.70 -33.29
CA ALA A 173 -7.55 2.31 -33.41
C ALA A 173 -8.68 1.27 -33.41
N PRO A 174 -9.86 1.55 -32.84
CA PRO A 174 -10.23 2.81 -32.21
C PRO A 174 -9.72 2.93 -30.77
N VAL A 175 -9.31 4.12 -30.35
CA VAL A 175 -9.02 4.48 -28.96
C VAL A 175 -10.12 5.41 -28.48
N ARG A 176 -10.67 5.19 -27.28
CA ARG A 176 -11.68 6.06 -26.70
C ARG A 176 -11.03 7.02 -25.70
N GLU A 177 -11.53 8.24 -25.64
CA GLU A 177 -11.19 9.15 -24.56
C GLU A 177 -11.53 8.50 -23.19
N GLY A 178 -10.66 8.62 -22.21
CA GLY A 178 -10.79 7.96 -20.90
C GLY A 178 -10.54 6.44 -20.93
N GLN A 179 -10.11 5.87 -22.07
CA GLN A 179 -9.73 4.46 -22.12
C GLN A 179 -8.43 4.23 -21.36
N GLN A 180 -8.41 3.27 -20.42
CA GLN A 180 -7.19 2.84 -19.80
C GLN A 180 -6.27 2.15 -20.83
N VAL A 181 -5.05 2.65 -20.96
CA VAL A 181 -4.07 2.19 -21.94
C VAL A 181 -2.77 1.70 -21.32
N GLY A 182 -2.57 1.95 -20.02
CA GLY A 182 -1.36 1.55 -19.33
C GLY A 182 -1.48 1.66 -17.83
N THR A 183 -0.34 1.52 -17.16
CA THR A 183 -0.20 1.71 -15.70
C THR A 183 1.15 2.33 -15.35
N VAL A 184 1.18 3.02 -14.20
CA VAL A 184 2.39 3.38 -13.48
C VAL A 184 2.41 2.56 -12.19
N ASP A 185 3.41 1.71 -12.06
CA ASP A 185 3.56 0.78 -10.95
C ASP A 185 4.67 1.25 -10.02
N TYR A 186 4.37 1.38 -8.74
CA TYR A 186 5.33 1.70 -7.68
C TYR A 186 5.72 0.43 -6.94
N TYR A 187 7.01 0.17 -6.86
CA TYR A 187 7.59 -0.98 -6.17
C TYR A 187 8.49 -0.52 -5.02
N LEU A 188 8.42 -1.26 -3.91
CA LEU A 188 9.42 -1.21 -2.84
C LEU A 188 10.14 -2.56 -2.84
N GLY A 189 11.41 -2.55 -3.26
CA GLY A 189 12.10 -3.79 -3.65
C GLY A 189 11.36 -4.49 -4.79
N GLU A 190 10.97 -5.74 -4.58
CA GLU A 190 10.19 -6.54 -5.55
C GLU A 190 8.66 -6.50 -5.31
N VAL A 191 8.22 -5.81 -4.25
CA VAL A 191 6.80 -5.76 -3.88
C VAL A 191 6.11 -4.59 -4.57
N LEU A 192 5.04 -4.88 -5.34
CA LEU A 192 4.16 -3.86 -5.89
C LEU A 192 3.34 -3.25 -4.74
N VAL A 193 3.54 -1.95 -4.47
CA VAL A 193 2.85 -1.22 -3.39
C VAL A 193 1.66 -0.43 -3.86
N LYS A 194 1.74 0.16 -5.06
CA LYS A 194 0.63 0.93 -5.65
C LYS A 194 0.70 0.82 -7.17
N ARG A 195 -0.47 0.85 -7.79
CA ARG A 195 -0.63 0.92 -9.25
C ARG A 195 -1.61 2.02 -9.58
N PHE A 196 -1.19 2.93 -10.45
CA PHE A 196 -2.03 3.98 -11.02
C PHE A 196 -2.36 3.65 -12.47
N PRO A 197 -3.62 3.71 -12.87
CA PRO A 197 -4.00 3.55 -14.28
C PRO A 197 -3.61 4.79 -15.10
N VAL A 198 -3.24 4.56 -16.36
CA VAL A 198 -2.94 5.60 -17.34
C VAL A 198 -4.02 5.57 -18.42
N TYR A 199 -4.55 6.74 -18.73
CA TYR A 199 -5.69 6.92 -19.64
C TYR A 199 -5.32 7.74 -20.87
N ALA A 200 -5.99 7.44 -21.99
CA ALA A 200 -5.96 8.27 -23.18
C ALA A 200 -6.82 9.52 -22.98
N MET A 201 -6.25 10.69 -23.22
CA MET A 201 -6.93 11.99 -23.03
C MET A 201 -7.77 12.39 -24.23
N GLN A 202 -7.66 11.69 -25.34
CA GLN A 202 -8.39 11.95 -26.59
C GLN A 202 -8.80 10.64 -27.22
N GLY A 203 -9.93 10.67 -27.95
CA GLY A 203 -10.38 9.58 -28.79
C GLY A 203 -9.76 9.61 -30.18
N VAL A 204 -9.40 8.46 -30.73
CA VAL A 204 -8.98 8.28 -32.13
C VAL A 204 -9.82 7.19 -32.76
N GLU A 205 -10.61 7.56 -33.76
CA GLU A 205 -11.48 6.61 -34.44
C GLU A 205 -10.72 5.80 -35.50
N LYS A 206 -11.24 4.61 -35.79
CA LYS A 206 -10.65 3.79 -36.86
C LYS A 206 -10.90 4.40 -38.22
N MET A 207 -9.87 4.51 -39.02
CA MET A 207 -10.00 4.91 -40.44
C MET A 207 -10.79 3.84 -41.22
N ASN A 208 -11.79 4.26 -41.95
CA ASN A 208 -12.52 3.43 -42.88
C ASN A 208 -12.59 4.10 -44.28
N LEU A 209 -12.97 3.34 -45.29
CA LEU A 209 -12.98 3.80 -46.70
C LEU A 209 -13.84 5.05 -46.90
N ARG A 210 -15.01 5.12 -46.22
CA ARG A 210 -15.93 6.25 -46.30
C ARG A 210 -15.28 7.54 -45.77
N ARG A 211 -14.69 7.46 -44.60
CA ARG A 211 -13.97 8.61 -43.97
C ARG A 211 -12.74 9.03 -44.78
N ALA A 212 -12.05 8.07 -45.37
CA ALA A 212 -10.95 8.40 -46.28
C ALA A 212 -11.44 9.14 -47.52
N ALA A 213 -12.57 8.74 -48.10
CA ALA A 213 -13.20 9.41 -49.22
C ALA A 213 -13.72 10.81 -48.86
N ASP A 214 -14.46 10.94 -47.76
CA ASP A 214 -14.94 12.22 -47.22
C ASP A 214 -13.78 13.22 -47.07
N ARG A 215 -12.66 12.77 -46.50
CA ARG A 215 -11.47 13.60 -46.36
C ARG A 215 -10.82 14.04 -47.65
N VAL A 216 -10.77 13.15 -48.64
CA VAL A 216 -10.26 13.52 -49.98
C VAL A 216 -11.18 14.60 -50.61
N LEU A 217 -12.49 14.43 -50.45
CA LEU A 217 -13.46 15.43 -50.94
C LEU A 217 -13.29 16.78 -50.20
N ASP A 218 -13.13 16.80 -48.90
CA ASP A 218 -12.92 18.02 -48.13
C ASP A 218 -11.65 18.77 -48.55
N LEU A 219 -10.54 18.04 -48.78
CA LEU A 219 -9.29 18.62 -49.26
C LEU A 219 -9.39 19.22 -50.69
N PHE A 220 -10.31 18.70 -51.51
CA PHE A 220 -10.50 19.19 -52.90
C PHE A 220 -11.60 20.24 -53.01
N LEU A 221 -12.59 20.27 -52.10
CA LEU A 221 -13.75 21.16 -52.17
C LEU A 221 -13.60 22.42 -51.31
N VAL A 222 -12.71 22.44 -50.31
CA VAL A 222 -12.38 23.60 -49.48
C VAL A 222 -11.15 24.28 -50.09
N ARG A 223 -11.39 25.09 -51.10
CA ARG A 223 -10.47 26.13 -51.57
C ARG A 223 -11.16 27.46 -51.49
#